data_612e42dc2021317854f3a38000b118c5
#
_entry.id   612e42dc2021317854f3a38000b118c5
#
_cell.length_a   1.000
_cell.length_b   1.000
_cell.length_c   1.000
_cell.angle_alpha   90.00
_cell.angle_beta   90.00
_cell.angle_gamma   90.00
#
_symmetry.space_group_name_H-M   'P 1'
#
loop_
_entity.id
_entity.type
_entity.pdbx_description
1 polymer ?
#
loop_
_entity_poly.entity_id
_entity_poly.type
_entity_poly.pdbx_seq_one_letter_code
_entity_poly.pdbx_strand_id
1 'polypeptide(L)'
;MTYSESTRGLLERLRVALEGVAKDGRLAIAYSGGLDSRFLSHASKLLGFDPLLLHVTGPHAGGDEARGLRWAREQGFRLKVLEVNPLSVPEVAAGSKYRCYGCKKAVFGALLKEAEGLPLCDGTNHTDGLSGVWRPGMKALKELGIASPLAAAGLGKPEIRAVARETGMERPDQLPEPCLLTRLPYGMRPTAPVLAKLRDAETLVSQALSEKGVNSMSYRLRLVAPGRPELHLTMEAWKRLGEAAREEVRKRVAEAFPEDFGGLRLQGLEKLSGYYDRVSGNV
;
A
#
# COMPACT_ATOMS: atom_id res chain seq x y z
N MET A 1 18.44 19.96 16.66
CA MET A 1 18.74 18.52 16.82
C MET A 1 19.83 18.17 15.82
N THR A 2 20.88 17.48 16.26
CA THR A 2 21.99 17.08 15.39
C THR A 2 21.75 15.64 14.95
N TYR A 3 21.43 15.43 13.68
CA TYR A 3 21.26 14.08 13.11
C TYR A 3 22.61 13.38 12.92
N SER A 4 22.60 12.04 12.92
CA SER A 4 23.76 11.23 12.58
C SER A 4 24.30 11.58 11.18
N GLU A 5 25.58 11.31 10.94
CA GLU A 5 26.21 11.54 9.63
C GLU A 5 25.50 10.75 8.52
N SER A 6 25.10 9.50 8.81
CA SER A 6 24.34 8.66 7.90
C SER A 6 23.00 9.31 7.53
N THR A 7 22.22 9.77 8.50
CA THR A 7 20.92 10.42 8.27
C THR A 7 21.10 11.72 7.47
N ARG A 8 22.10 12.52 7.79
CA ARG A 8 22.39 13.74 7.02
C ARG A 8 22.72 13.43 5.56
N GLY A 9 23.55 12.41 5.31
CA GLY A 9 23.87 11.98 3.95
C GLY A 9 22.67 11.47 3.16
N LEU A 10 21.76 10.74 3.83
CA LEU A 10 20.49 10.25 3.21
C LEU A 10 19.55 11.42 2.89
N LEU A 11 19.38 12.35 3.82
CA LEU A 11 18.56 13.56 3.61
C LEU A 11 19.13 14.44 2.50
N GLU A 12 20.44 14.57 2.39
CA GLU A 12 21.05 15.34 1.32
C GLU A 12 20.84 14.71 -0.06
N ARG A 13 20.98 13.38 -0.18
CA ARG A 13 20.63 12.68 -1.43
C ARG A 13 19.16 12.89 -1.81
N LEU A 14 18.26 12.86 -0.83
CA LEU A 14 16.84 13.12 -1.06
C LEU A 14 16.58 14.59 -1.45
N ARG A 15 17.29 15.55 -0.85
CA ARG A 15 17.24 16.97 -1.24
C ARG A 15 17.60 17.14 -2.71
N VAL A 16 18.74 16.60 -3.15
CA VAL A 16 19.16 16.67 -4.56
C VAL A 16 18.11 16.06 -5.50
N ALA A 17 17.53 14.91 -5.13
CA ALA A 17 16.47 14.29 -5.92
C ALA A 17 15.21 15.17 -6.00
N LEU A 18 14.83 15.84 -4.91
CA LEU A 18 13.67 16.73 -4.86
C LEU A 18 13.91 18.04 -5.65
N GLU A 19 15.09 18.64 -5.55
CA GLU A 19 15.50 19.83 -6.33
C GLU A 19 15.52 19.56 -7.83
N GLY A 20 15.86 18.33 -8.23
CA GLY A 20 15.78 17.88 -9.62
C GLY A 20 14.37 17.87 -10.18
N VAL A 21 13.34 17.75 -9.32
CA VAL A 21 11.92 17.66 -9.68
C VAL A 21 11.19 18.97 -9.43
N ALA A 22 11.39 19.57 -8.28
CA ALA A 22 10.65 20.74 -7.75
C ALA A 22 11.61 21.95 -7.59
N LYS A 23 11.97 22.58 -8.71
CA LYS A 23 12.95 23.68 -8.75
C LYS A 23 12.53 24.93 -7.96
N ASP A 24 11.22 25.15 -7.81
CA ASP A 24 10.65 26.26 -7.01
C ASP A 24 10.33 25.83 -5.56
N GLY A 25 10.76 24.65 -5.14
CA GLY A 25 10.50 24.09 -3.82
C GLY A 25 9.08 23.56 -3.60
N ARG A 26 8.22 23.59 -4.63
CA ARG A 26 6.82 23.14 -4.55
C ARG A 26 6.60 21.87 -5.33
N LEU A 27 5.86 20.91 -4.76
CA LEU A 27 5.55 19.63 -5.40
C LEU A 27 4.18 19.10 -4.93
N ALA A 28 3.61 18.18 -5.70
CA ALA A 28 2.49 17.38 -5.27
C ALA A 28 2.97 15.96 -4.93
N ILE A 29 2.39 15.34 -3.92
CA ILE A 29 2.72 13.96 -3.51
C ILE A 29 1.46 13.11 -3.57
N ALA A 30 1.51 12.00 -4.33
CA ALA A 30 0.50 10.95 -4.28
C ALA A 30 0.54 10.26 -2.90
N TYR A 31 -0.32 10.71 -2.02
CA TYR A 31 -0.31 10.38 -0.61
C TYR A 31 -1.24 9.22 -0.28
N SER A 32 -0.72 8.04 0.00
CA SER A 32 -1.51 6.85 0.37
C SER A 32 -1.72 6.68 1.88
N GLY A 33 -1.06 7.49 2.73
CA GLY A 33 -1.04 7.28 4.18
C GLY A 33 -0.12 6.15 4.65
N GLY A 34 0.47 5.39 3.72
CA GLY A 34 1.50 4.37 4.02
C GLY A 34 2.86 4.97 4.37
N LEU A 35 3.76 4.13 4.90
CA LEU A 35 5.09 4.54 5.38
C LEU A 35 5.85 5.42 4.38
N ASP A 36 5.96 4.99 3.11
CA ASP A 36 6.81 5.68 2.14
C ASP A 36 6.26 7.05 1.74
N SER A 37 4.96 7.16 1.48
CA SER A 37 4.34 8.44 1.14
C SER A 37 4.33 9.41 2.32
N ARG A 38 4.14 8.91 3.55
CA ARG A 38 4.28 9.71 4.79
C ARG A 38 5.71 10.18 4.98
N PHE A 39 6.69 9.29 4.78
CA PHE A 39 8.10 9.65 4.90
C PHE A 39 8.52 10.68 3.84
N LEU A 40 8.12 10.49 2.57
CA LEU A 40 8.39 11.49 1.54
C LEU A 40 7.81 12.85 1.91
N SER A 41 6.56 12.89 2.41
CA SER A 41 5.92 14.13 2.85
C SER A 41 6.67 14.78 4.02
N HIS A 42 6.99 13.99 5.05
CA HIS A 42 7.72 14.44 6.24
C HIS A 42 9.11 14.98 5.88
N ALA A 43 9.88 14.21 5.12
CA ALA A 43 11.23 14.60 4.73
C ALA A 43 11.24 15.81 3.78
N SER A 44 10.30 15.91 2.84
CA SER A 44 10.16 17.09 1.99
C SER A 44 9.96 18.35 2.82
N LYS A 45 9.03 18.33 3.78
CA LYS A 45 8.79 19.46 4.69
C LYS A 45 10.01 19.79 5.55
N LEU A 46 10.69 18.77 6.09
CA LEU A 46 11.91 18.92 6.87
C LEU A 46 13.04 19.59 6.07
N LEU A 47 13.11 19.29 4.77
CA LEU A 47 14.10 19.83 3.83
C LEU A 47 13.72 21.22 3.26
N GLY A 48 12.59 21.80 3.69
CA GLY A 48 12.15 23.15 3.31
C GLY A 48 11.29 23.20 2.05
N PHE A 49 10.83 22.07 1.53
CA PHE A 49 9.85 22.03 0.43
C PHE A 49 8.41 22.23 0.94
N ASP A 50 7.52 22.67 0.05
CA ASP A 50 6.09 22.85 0.30
C ASP A 50 5.25 21.80 -0.47
N PRO A 51 5.01 20.61 0.10
CA PRO A 51 4.27 19.56 -0.57
C PRO A 51 2.75 19.76 -0.44
N LEU A 52 2.04 19.61 -1.58
CA LEU A 52 0.60 19.39 -1.64
C LEU A 52 0.32 17.88 -1.62
N LEU A 53 -0.35 17.38 -0.59
CA LEU A 53 -0.70 15.97 -0.51
C LEU A 53 -2.02 15.72 -1.26
N LEU A 54 -1.99 14.74 -2.17
CA LEU A 54 -3.15 14.30 -2.94
C LEU A 54 -3.49 12.87 -2.54
N HIS A 55 -4.58 12.68 -1.82
CA HIS A 55 -5.06 11.37 -1.37
C HIS A 55 -6.23 10.91 -2.23
N VAL A 56 -6.19 9.64 -2.63
CA VAL A 56 -7.31 9.01 -3.34
C VAL A 56 -8.01 8.02 -2.43
N THR A 57 -9.31 8.22 -2.27
CA THR A 57 -10.23 7.27 -1.66
C THR A 57 -11.03 6.52 -2.71
N GLY A 58 -11.49 5.32 -2.39
CA GLY A 58 -12.29 4.52 -3.30
C GLY A 58 -12.43 3.06 -2.86
N PRO A 59 -13.25 2.26 -3.56
CA PRO A 59 -13.57 0.90 -3.14
C PRO A 59 -12.36 -0.06 -3.12
N HIS A 60 -11.31 0.25 -3.87
CA HIS A 60 -10.07 -0.54 -3.96
C HIS A 60 -9.08 -0.28 -2.83
N ALA A 61 -9.25 0.84 -2.11
CA ALA A 61 -8.35 1.21 -1.03
C ALA A 61 -8.50 0.25 0.15
N GLY A 62 -7.37 -0.10 0.74
CA GLY A 62 -7.29 -0.90 1.95
C GLY A 62 -6.71 -0.08 3.09
N GLY A 63 -6.77 -0.63 4.30
CA GLY A 63 -6.13 -0.05 5.46
C GLY A 63 -6.92 1.07 6.16
N ASP A 64 -6.25 1.73 7.10
CA ASP A 64 -6.82 2.79 7.92
C ASP A 64 -6.58 4.17 7.29
N GLU A 65 -7.39 4.50 6.27
CA GLU A 65 -7.35 5.81 5.60
C GLU A 65 -7.53 6.97 6.60
N ALA A 66 -8.46 6.82 7.55
CA ALA A 66 -8.78 7.88 8.51
C ALA A 66 -7.54 8.28 9.33
N ARG A 67 -6.72 7.30 9.71
CA ARG A 67 -5.47 7.54 10.43
C ARG A 67 -4.44 8.27 9.58
N GLY A 68 -4.29 7.87 8.32
CA GLY A 68 -3.39 8.54 7.38
C GLY A 68 -3.78 10.00 7.16
N LEU A 69 -5.06 10.27 6.92
CA LEU A 69 -5.59 11.62 6.72
C LEU A 69 -5.47 12.48 7.99
N ARG A 70 -5.72 11.90 9.16
CA ARG A 70 -5.55 12.60 10.46
C ARG A 70 -4.11 13.04 10.64
N TRP A 71 -3.14 12.13 10.45
CA TRP A 71 -1.73 12.47 10.54
C TRP A 71 -1.34 13.62 9.61
N ALA A 72 -1.77 13.61 8.35
CA ALA A 72 -1.46 14.67 7.40
C ALA A 72 -1.98 16.05 7.87
N ARG A 73 -3.20 16.09 8.42
CA ARG A 73 -3.80 17.31 8.98
C ARG A 73 -3.07 17.81 10.23
N GLU A 74 -2.75 16.91 11.17
CA GLU A 74 -2.03 17.23 12.41
C GLU A 74 -0.62 17.75 12.13
N GLN A 75 0.02 17.25 11.06
CA GLN A 75 1.31 17.77 10.60
C GLN A 75 1.19 19.09 9.80
N GLY A 76 0.00 19.63 9.60
CA GLY A 76 -0.24 20.90 8.92
C GLY A 76 0.06 20.87 7.42
N PHE A 77 -0.11 19.73 6.76
CA PHE A 77 0.02 19.63 5.30
C PHE A 77 -1.22 20.18 4.59
N ARG A 78 -1.01 20.82 3.44
CA ARG A 78 -2.08 21.03 2.47
C ARG A 78 -2.49 19.68 1.91
N LEU A 79 -3.79 19.33 2.03
CA LEU A 79 -4.30 18.02 1.68
C LEU A 79 -5.58 18.13 0.86
N LYS A 80 -5.58 17.51 -0.32
CA LYS A 80 -6.80 17.27 -1.11
C LYS A 80 -7.14 15.78 -1.09
N VAL A 81 -8.42 15.48 -0.95
CA VAL A 81 -8.95 14.11 -1.00
C VAL A 81 -9.82 13.99 -2.25
N LEU A 82 -9.50 13.03 -3.09
CA LEU A 82 -10.19 12.74 -4.34
C LEU A 82 -10.89 11.38 -4.25
N GLU A 83 -12.14 11.32 -4.67
CA GLU A 83 -12.80 10.05 -4.87
C GLU A 83 -12.53 9.53 -6.29
N VAL A 84 -11.88 8.37 -6.41
CA VAL A 84 -11.60 7.71 -7.69
C VAL A 84 -12.06 6.26 -7.63
N ASN A 85 -12.99 5.91 -8.51
CA ASN A 85 -13.45 4.53 -8.65
C ASN A 85 -12.79 3.85 -9.86
N PRO A 86 -11.71 3.06 -9.67
CA PRO A 86 -11.03 2.39 -10.78
C PRO A 86 -11.77 1.13 -11.27
N LEU A 87 -12.87 0.72 -10.65
CA LEU A 87 -13.56 -0.53 -10.99
C LEU A 87 -14.20 -0.51 -12.39
N SER A 88 -14.41 0.69 -12.96
CA SER A 88 -14.91 0.88 -14.33
C SER A 88 -13.81 0.82 -15.39
N VAL A 89 -12.54 0.87 -15.00
CA VAL A 89 -11.40 0.76 -15.94
C VAL A 89 -11.38 -0.65 -16.53
N PRO A 90 -11.27 -0.81 -17.87
CA PRO A 90 -11.41 -2.13 -18.51
C PRO A 90 -10.52 -3.21 -17.92
N GLU A 91 -9.24 -2.93 -17.69
CA GLU A 91 -8.28 -3.88 -17.12
C GLU A 91 -8.63 -4.29 -15.68
N VAL A 92 -9.24 -3.37 -14.92
CA VAL A 92 -9.70 -3.64 -13.55
C VAL A 92 -11.01 -4.40 -13.57
N ALA A 93 -11.98 -3.95 -14.38
CA ALA A 93 -13.28 -4.58 -14.53
C ALA A 93 -13.16 -6.03 -14.99
N ALA A 94 -12.22 -6.33 -15.89
CA ALA A 94 -11.93 -7.70 -16.33
C ALA A 94 -11.15 -8.54 -15.30
N GLY A 95 -10.71 -7.96 -14.18
CA GLY A 95 -9.83 -8.66 -13.23
C GLY A 95 -8.49 -9.07 -13.86
N SER A 96 -8.03 -8.38 -14.90
CA SER A 96 -6.89 -8.81 -15.70
C SER A 96 -5.57 -8.73 -14.92
N LYS A 97 -4.52 -9.39 -15.42
CA LYS A 97 -3.16 -9.24 -14.89
C LYS A 97 -2.63 -7.81 -15.01
N TYR A 98 -3.20 -7.01 -15.88
CA TYR A 98 -2.88 -5.59 -16.06
C TYR A 98 -3.73 -4.66 -15.19
N ARG A 99 -4.59 -5.18 -14.30
CA ARG A 99 -5.46 -4.36 -13.41
C ARG A 99 -4.70 -3.29 -12.62
N CYS A 100 -3.46 -3.60 -12.17
CA CYS A 100 -2.63 -2.61 -11.46
C CYS A 100 -2.15 -1.49 -12.40
N TYR A 101 -1.90 -1.78 -13.67
CA TYR A 101 -1.56 -0.77 -14.67
C TYR A 101 -2.74 0.16 -14.93
N GLY A 102 -3.91 -0.40 -15.30
CA GLY A 102 -5.11 0.40 -15.57
C GLY A 102 -5.55 1.22 -14.36
N CYS A 103 -5.56 0.61 -13.16
CA CYS A 103 -5.87 1.32 -11.91
C CYS A 103 -4.91 2.49 -11.67
N LYS A 104 -3.60 2.28 -11.72
CA LYS A 104 -2.62 3.37 -11.54
C LYS A 104 -2.75 4.44 -12.61
N LYS A 105 -2.98 4.08 -13.85
CA LYS A 105 -3.16 5.06 -14.93
C LYS A 105 -4.37 5.97 -14.68
N ALA A 106 -5.49 5.40 -14.23
CA ALA A 106 -6.69 6.19 -13.88
C ALA A 106 -6.47 7.05 -12.63
N VAL A 107 -5.95 6.47 -11.54
CA VAL A 107 -5.70 7.17 -10.28
C VAL A 107 -4.69 8.30 -10.47
N PHE A 108 -3.52 8.04 -11.04
CA PHE A 108 -2.49 9.07 -11.22
C PHE A 108 -2.87 10.09 -12.29
N GLY A 109 -3.68 9.71 -13.29
CA GLY A 109 -4.27 10.66 -14.25
C GLY A 109 -5.23 11.65 -13.56
N ALA A 110 -5.99 11.19 -12.57
CA ALA A 110 -6.82 12.09 -11.75
C ALA A 110 -5.97 12.98 -10.84
N LEU A 111 -4.95 12.42 -10.20
CA LEU A 111 -4.03 13.19 -9.34
C LEU A 111 -3.28 14.28 -10.11
N LEU A 112 -2.84 14.02 -11.34
CA LEU A 112 -2.17 15.02 -12.20
C LEU A 112 -3.06 16.22 -12.50
N LYS A 113 -4.37 16.03 -12.68
CA LYS A 113 -5.33 17.13 -12.92
C LYS A 113 -5.46 18.03 -11.68
N GLU A 114 -5.33 17.45 -10.49
CA GLU A 114 -5.45 18.15 -9.21
C GLU A 114 -4.12 18.67 -8.65
N ALA A 115 -3.02 18.37 -9.31
CA ALA A 115 -1.69 18.76 -8.88
C ALA A 115 -1.37 20.25 -9.08
N GLU A 116 -2.29 21.04 -9.65
CA GLU A 116 -2.16 22.51 -9.82
C GLU A 116 -0.92 22.90 -10.65
N GLY A 117 -0.52 22.08 -11.60
CA GLY A 117 0.69 22.27 -12.39
C GLY A 117 1.99 21.92 -11.66
N LEU A 118 1.91 21.47 -10.40
CA LEU A 118 3.06 21.03 -9.64
C LEU A 118 3.57 19.65 -10.14
N PRO A 119 4.88 19.38 -10.09
CA PRO A 119 5.40 18.05 -10.37
C PRO A 119 4.84 17.04 -9.37
N LEU A 120 4.25 15.94 -9.89
CA LEU A 120 3.67 14.89 -9.06
C LEU A 120 4.72 13.83 -8.75
N CYS A 121 4.90 13.58 -7.45
CA CYS A 121 5.80 12.55 -6.91
C CYS A 121 5.02 11.40 -6.28
N ASP A 122 5.61 10.20 -6.27
CA ASP A 122 5.11 9.06 -5.53
C ASP A 122 6.09 8.53 -4.49
N GLY A 123 5.61 7.65 -3.60
CA GLY A 123 6.40 7.01 -2.56
C GLY A 123 7.15 5.76 -3.01
N THR A 124 7.35 5.52 -4.30
CA THR A 124 8.15 4.39 -4.78
C THR A 124 9.59 4.53 -4.26
N ASN A 125 10.08 3.51 -3.58
CA ASN A 125 11.41 3.48 -2.97
C ASN A 125 12.39 2.58 -3.76
N HIS A 126 13.67 2.64 -3.42
CA HIS A 126 14.74 1.92 -4.12
C HIS A 126 14.52 0.40 -4.15
N THR A 127 14.06 -0.21 -3.06
CA THR A 127 13.84 -1.67 -2.99
C THR A 127 12.66 -2.15 -3.85
N ASP A 128 11.74 -1.27 -4.25
CA ASP A 128 10.64 -1.62 -5.14
C ASP A 128 11.11 -1.98 -6.55
N GLY A 129 12.22 -1.39 -7.00
CA GLY A 129 12.84 -1.68 -8.30
C GLY A 129 13.67 -2.96 -8.34
N LEU A 130 14.22 -3.40 -7.19
CA LEU A 130 15.16 -4.50 -7.11
C LEU A 130 14.51 -5.89 -7.11
N SER A 131 13.22 -6.00 -6.95
CA SER A 131 12.54 -7.27 -6.68
C SER A 131 12.47 -8.24 -7.87
N GLY A 132 12.86 -7.83 -9.09
CA GLY A 132 12.72 -8.64 -10.31
C GLY A 132 11.28 -9.08 -10.63
N VAL A 133 10.32 -8.73 -9.78
CA VAL A 133 8.91 -9.08 -9.96
C VAL A 133 8.29 -8.13 -10.98
N TRP A 134 7.60 -8.70 -11.94
CA TRP A 134 6.81 -7.95 -12.90
C TRP A 134 5.78 -7.05 -12.20
N ARG A 135 5.89 -5.73 -12.39
CA ARG A 135 5.04 -4.73 -11.75
C ARG A 135 4.44 -3.79 -12.80
N PRO A 136 3.33 -4.18 -13.43
CA PRO A 136 2.71 -3.40 -14.50
C PRO A 136 2.34 -1.98 -14.08
N GLY A 137 2.04 -1.75 -12.80
CA GLY A 137 1.76 -0.42 -12.28
C GLY A 137 2.94 0.56 -12.37
N MET A 138 4.19 0.09 -12.36
CA MET A 138 5.37 0.95 -12.52
C MET A 138 5.48 1.52 -13.93
N LYS A 139 5.04 0.73 -14.94
CA LYS A 139 4.97 1.21 -16.32
C LYS A 139 4.02 2.41 -16.45
N ALA A 140 2.85 2.35 -15.80
CA ALA A 140 1.89 3.46 -15.80
C ALA A 140 2.48 4.76 -15.22
N LEU A 141 3.24 4.66 -14.10
CA LEU A 141 3.88 5.82 -13.49
C LEU A 141 4.92 6.46 -14.42
N LYS A 142 5.75 5.62 -15.06
CA LYS A 142 6.75 6.08 -16.02
C LYS A 142 6.11 6.79 -17.24
N GLU A 143 5.05 6.22 -17.81
CA GLU A 143 4.31 6.79 -18.94
C GLU A 143 3.66 8.15 -18.59
N LEU A 144 3.26 8.33 -17.32
CA LEU A 144 2.66 9.57 -16.83
C LEU A 144 3.67 10.60 -16.33
N GLY A 145 4.98 10.29 -16.39
CA GLY A 145 6.02 11.20 -15.94
C GLY A 145 6.02 11.43 -14.42
N ILE A 146 5.53 10.45 -13.63
CA ILE A 146 5.52 10.55 -12.17
C ILE A 146 6.93 10.37 -11.62
N ALA A 147 7.39 11.32 -10.82
CA ALA A 147 8.71 11.24 -10.19
C ALA A 147 8.69 10.37 -8.94
N SER A 148 9.78 9.64 -8.71
CA SER A 148 9.96 8.79 -7.53
C SER A 148 11.23 9.19 -6.77
N PRO A 149 11.18 10.29 -5.97
CA PRO A 149 12.38 10.87 -5.34
C PRO A 149 13.11 9.92 -4.39
N LEU A 150 12.36 9.05 -3.67
CA LEU A 150 12.97 8.06 -2.77
C LEU A 150 13.79 7.03 -3.54
N ALA A 151 13.28 6.55 -4.67
CA ALA A 151 14.02 5.63 -5.53
C ALA A 151 15.22 6.30 -6.18
N ALA A 152 15.08 7.53 -6.67
CA ALA A 152 16.16 8.31 -7.27
C ALA A 152 17.29 8.60 -6.27
N ALA A 153 16.95 8.87 -5.01
CA ALA A 153 17.93 9.08 -3.93
C ALA A 153 18.53 7.76 -3.39
N GLY A 154 18.11 6.59 -3.91
CA GLY A 154 18.58 5.29 -3.44
C GLY A 154 18.12 4.93 -2.03
N LEU A 155 16.99 5.49 -1.55
CA LEU A 155 16.43 5.16 -0.25
C LEU A 155 15.53 3.93 -0.36
N GLY A 156 15.91 2.85 0.31
CA GLY A 156 15.07 1.66 0.49
C GLY A 156 14.35 1.68 1.84
N LYS A 157 13.63 0.59 2.15
CA LYS A 157 12.87 0.47 3.39
C LYS A 157 13.71 0.61 4.67
N PRO A 158 14.92 0.02 4.77
CA PRO A 158 15.77 0.18 5.95
C PRO A 158 16.14 1.65 6.21
N GLU A 159 16.59 2.36 5.16
CA GLU A 159 17.00 3.77 5.22
C GLU A 159 15.80 4.67 5.58
N ILE A 160 14.66 4.46 4.95
CA ILE A 160 13.42 5.19 5.24
C ILE A 160 13.05 5.07 6.71
N ARG A 161 13.07 3.86 7.28
CA ARG A 161 12.75 3.64 8.70
C ARG A 161 13.78 4.25 9.64
N ALA A 162 15.06 4.13 9.32
CA ALA A 162 16.14 4.71 10.13
C ALA A 162 16.02 6.24 10.20
N VAL A 163 15.90 6.90 9.06
CA VAL A 163 15.72 8.36 8.99
C VAL A 163 14.42 8.79 9.65
N ALA A 164 13.32 8.08 9.42
CA ALA A 164 12.02 8.37 10.03
C ALA A 164 12.09 8.37 11.57
N ARG A 165 12.77 7.38 12.16
CA ARG A 165 12.96 7.32 13.62
C ARG A 165 13.79 8.51 14.12
N GLU A 166 14.92 8.78 13.49
CA GLU A 166 15.84 9.82 13.93
C GLU A 166 15.25 11.23 13.76
N THR A 167 14.42 11.43 12.73
CA THR A 167 13.73 12.71 12.49
C THR A 167 12.41 12.87 13.23
N GLY A 168 12.04 11.89 14.08
CA GLY A 168 10.84 11.95 14.91
C GLY A 168 9.53 11.74 14.15
N MET A 169 9.56 11.10 12.98
CA MET A 169 8.32 10.76 12.28
C MET A 169 7.54 9.70 13.07
N GLU A 170 6.29 9.96 13.33
CA GLU A 170 5.39 9.03 14.02
C GLU A 170 5.28 7.69 13.27
N ARG A 171 5.29 6.58 13.98
CA ARG A 171 5.14 5.20 13.47
C ARG A 171 6.10 4.87 12.30
N PRO A 172 7.42 4.96 12.52
CA PRO A 172 8.42 4.68 11.49
C PRO A 172 8.41 3.21 11.04
N ASP A 173 7.81 2.34 11.83
CA ASP A 173 7.69 0.89 11.58
C ASP A 173 6.33 0.47 11.02
N GLN A 174 5.53 1.44 10.52
CA GLN A 174 4.23 1.13 9.91
C GLN A 174 4.35 0.00 8.89
N LEU A 175 3.48 -1.00 9.04
CA LEU A 175 3.41 -2.14 8.13
C LEU A 175 2.63 -1.75 6.85
N PRO A 176 2.96 -2.36 5.70
CA PRO A 176 2.24 -2.10 4.47
C PRO A 176 0.82 -2.65 4.51
N GLU A 177 -0.09 -1.89 3.93
CA GLU A 177 -1.50 -2.22 3.76
C GLU A 177 -1.81 -2.37 2.27
N PRO A 178 -1.70 -3.60 1.72
CA PRO A 178 -1.85 -3.81 0.28
C PRO A 178 -3.28 -3.60 -0.19
N CYS A 179 -3.41 -3.07 -1.43
CA CYS A 179 -4.68 -2.85 -2.12
C CYS A 179 -5.58 -4.10 -2.14
N LEU A 180 -6.88 -3.92 -1.90
CA LEU A 180 -7.88 -5.01 -1.85
C LEU A 180 -8.01 -5.77 -3.18
N LEU A 181 -7.72 -5.17 -4.32
CA LEU A 181 -7.72 -5.86 -5.62
C LEU A 181 -6.74 -7.05 -5.64
N THR A 182 -5.68 -7.02 -4.81
CA THR A 182 -4.73 -8.13 -4.68
C THR A 182 -5.29 -9.35 -3.92
N ARG A 183 -6.50 -9.25 -3.41
CA ARG A 183 -7.22 -10.34 -2.72
C ARG A 183 -8.04 -11.20 -3.68
N LEU A 184 -8.21 -10.75 -4.92
CA LEU A 184 -9.01 -11.39 -5.95
C LEU A 184 -8.12 -12.09 -6.99
N PRO A 185 -8.50 -13.26 -7.51
CA PRO A 185 -7.77 -13.93 -8.58
C PRO A 185 -7.87 -13.15 -9.89
N TYR A 186 -6.99 -13.46 -10.82
CA TYR A 186 -7.13 -12.96 -12.19
C TYR A 186 -8.39 -13.56 -12.83
N GLY A 187 -9.06 -12.76 -13.67
CA GLY A 187 -10.34 -13.10 -14.30
C GLY A 187 -11.58 -12.86 -13.42
N MET A 188 -11.41 -12.63 -12.12
CA MET A 188 -12.54 -12.27 -11.25
C MET A 188 -12.79 -10.77 -11.29
N ARG A 189 -14.00 -10.39 -11.70
CA ARG A 189 -14.46 -8.99 -11.72
C ARG A 189 -14.58 -8.45 -10.29
N PRO A 190 -13.82 -7.40 -9.93
CA PRO A 190 -14.01 -6.74 -8.64
C PRO A 190 -15.29 -5.90 -8.63
N THR A 191 -16.04 -5.98 -7.54
CA THR A 191 -17.20 -5.10 -7.30
C THR A 191 -17.05 -4.40 -5.96
N ALA A 192 -17.65 -3.22 -5.81
CA ALA A 192 -17.58 -2.47 -4.55
C ALA A 192 -18.11 -3.28 -3.35
N PRO A 193 -19.25 -4.01 -3.45
CA PRO A 193 -19.71 -4.85 -2.34
C PRO A 193 -18.73 -5.96 -1.95
N VAL A 194 -18.12 -6.65 -2.92
CA VAL A 194 -17.13 -7.71 -2.63
C VAL A 194 -15.90 -7.14 -1.93
N LEU A 195 -15.42 -5.97 -2.37
CA LEU A 195 -14.26 -5.33 -1.74
C LEU A 195 -14.58 -4.81 -0.34
N ALA A 196 -15.79 -4.29 -0.11
CA ALA A 196 -16.24 -3.87 1.22
C ALA A 196 -16.27 -5.07 2.19
N LYS A 197 -16.91 -6.17 1.80
CA LYS A 197 -16.94 -7.41 2.60
C LYS A 197 -15.53 -7.95 2.90
N LEU A 198 -14.63 -7.92 1.93
CA LEU A 198 -13.22 -8.30 2.15
C LEU A 198 -12.53 -7.39 3.15
N ARG A 199 -12.76 -6.08 3.09
CA ARG A 199 -12.20 -5.10 4.03
C ARG A 199 -12.68 -5.38 5.45
N ASP A 200 -13.99 -5.55 5.63
CA ASP A 200 -14.60 -5.78 6.94
C ASP A 200 -14.11 -7.11 7.54
N ALA A 201 -14.06 -8.16 6.73
CA ALA A 201 -13.52 -9.46 7.16
C ALA A 201 -12.00 -9.39 7.45
N GLU A 202 -11.19 -8.67 6.64
CA GLU A 202 -9.75 -8.45 6.96
C GLU A 202 -9.56 -7.67 8.25
N THR A 203 -10.45 -6.74 8.58
CA THR A 203 -10.42 -6.01 9.86
C THR A 203 -10.62 -6.97 11.03
N LEU A 204 -11.61 -7.85 10.95
CA LEU A 204 -11.86 -8.87 11.98
C LEU A 204 -10.70 -9.86 12.10
N VAL A 205 -10.16 -10.32 10.96
CA VAL A 205 -8.95 -11.17 10.92
C VAL A 205 -7.77 -10.48 11.58
N SER A 206 -7.57 -9.18 11.29
CA SER A 206 -6.48 -8.38 11.88
C SER A 206 -6.59 -8.32 13.41
N GLN A 207 -7.79 -8.08 13.93
CA GLN A 207 -8.04 -8.06 15.37
C GLN A 207 -7.75 -9.43 15.99
N ALA A 208 -8.36 -10.49 15.47
CA ALA A 208 -8.20 -11.85 15.99
C ALA A 208 -6.74 -12.36 15.95
N LEU A 209 -5.98 -11.99 14.93
CA LEU A 209 -4.58 -12.38 14.80
C LEU A 209 -3.65 -11.52 15.64
N SER A 210 -3.94 -10.22 15.81
CA SER A 210 -3.13 -9.33 16.65
C SER A 210 -3.22 -9.72 18.13
N GLU A 211 -4.37 -10.16 18.61
CA GLU A 211 -4.57 -10.73 19.96
C GLU A 211 -3.63 -11.94 20.21
N LYS A 212 -3.23 -12.63 19.16
CA LYS A 212 -2.32 -13.78 19.17
C LYS A 212 -0.88 -13.43 18.76
N GLY A 213 -0.57 -12.12 18.68
CA GLY A 213 0.75 -11.58 18.33
C GLY A 213 1.17 -11.78 16.89
N VAL A 214 0.23 -12.02 15.97
CA VAL A 214 0.48 -12.12 14.51
C VAL A 214 0.13 -10.81 13.83
N ASN A 215 1.11 -10.23 13.13
CA ASN A 215 0.95 -8.93 12.46
C ASN A 215 0.43 -9.06 11.01
N SER A 216 0.04 -7.94 10.41
CA SER A 216 -0.54 -7.86 9.06
C SER A 216 0.40 -8.31 7.91
N MET A 217 1.70 -8.45 8.16
CA MET A 217 2.63 -9.00 7.16
C MET A 217 2.50 -10.52 7.01
N SER A 218 1.99 -11.18 8.04
CA SER A 218 2.00 -12.63 8.18
C SER A 218 0.74 -13.31 7.66
N TYR A 219 -0.22 -12.56 7.13
CA TYR A 219 -1.44 -13.16 6.57
C TYR A 219 -2.01 -12.37 5.38
N ARG A 220 -2.90 -13.02 4.64
CA ARG A 220 -3.77 -12.41 3.60
C ARG A 220 -5.08 -13.19 3.51
N LEU A 221 -6.20 -12.48 3.64
CA LEU A 221 -7.52 -13.03 3.33
C LEU A 221 -7.76 -12.87 1.83
N ARG A 222 -8.12 -13.94 1.13
CA ARG A 222 -8.32 -13.95 -0.33
C ARG A 222 -9.59 -14.67 -0.72
N LEU A 223 -10.17 -14.27 -1.85
CA LEU A 223 -11.08 -15.11 -2.60
C LEU A 223 -10.27 -15.80 -3.70
N VAL A 224 -9.99 -17.09 -3.57
CA VAL A 224 -9.20 -17.83 -4.57
C VAL A 224 -10.02 -18.26 -5.78
N ALA A 225 -11.33 -18.26 -5.63
CA ALA A 225 -12.36 -18.37 -6.66
C ALA A 225 -13.66 -17.74 -6.12
N PRO A 226 -14.69 -17.51 -6.95
CA PRO A 226 -16.01 -17.11 -6.47
C PRO A 226 -16.52 -18.05 -5.35
N GLY A 227 -16.90 -17.47 -4.21
CA GLY A 227 -17.38 -18.24 -3.04
C GLY A 227 -16.33 -19.12 -2.33
N ARG A 228 -15.04 -18.96 -2.63
CA ARG A 228 -13.95 -19.72 -2.00
C ARG A 228 -12.98 -18.80 -1.25
N PRO A 229 -13.33 -18.42 -0.02
CA PRO A 229 -12.44 -17.61 0.82
C PRO A 229 -11.33 -18.47 1.42
N GLU A 230 -10.10 -17.93 1.42
CA GLU A 230 -8.94 -18.54 2.07
C GLU A 230 -8.15 -17.49 2.87
N LEU A 231 -7.80 -17.86 4.11
CA LEU A 231 -6.86 -17.10 4.93
C LEU A 231 -5.48 -17.75 4.80
N HIS A 232 -4.62 -17.09 4.06
CA HIS A 232 -3.23 -17.52 3.87
C HIS A 232 -2.36 -16.93 4.97
N LEU A 233 -1.60 -17.78 5.63
CA LEU A 233 -0.65 -17.43 6.68
C LEU A 233 0.77 -17.75 6.21
N THR A 234 1.77 -16.96 6.64
CA THR A 234 3.16 -17.38 6.49
C THR A 234 3.39 -18.67 7.28
N MET A 235 4.37 -19.50 6.87
CA MET A 235 4.70 -20.73 7.61
C MET A 235 5.11 -20.47 9.05
N GLU A 236 5.74 -19.33 9.33
CA GLU A 236 6.04 -18.90 10.70
C GLU A 236 4.76 -18.67 11.52
N ALA A 237 3.83 -17.86 11.00
CA ALA A 237 2.54 -17.60 11.67
C ALA A 237 1.69 -18.87 11.78
N TRP A 238 1.73 -19.73 10.77
CA TRP A 238 1.04 -21.02 10.77
C TRP A 238 1.49 -21.92 11.93
N LYS A 239 2.80 -22.06 12.12
CA LYS A 239 3.39 -22.86 13.20
C LYS A 239 3.13 -22.23 14.56
N ARG A 240 3.28 -20.90 14.66
CA ARG A 240 3.10 -20.15 15.92
C ARG A 240 1.68 -20.25 16.47
N LEU A 241 0.67 -20.15 15.62
CA LEU A 241 -0.74 -20.14 16.05
C LEU A 241 -1.21 -21.49 16.60
N GLY A 242 -0.68 -22.62 16.14
CA GLY A 242 -1.22 -23.92 16.49
C GLY A 242 -2.64 -24.14 15.90
N GLU A 243 -3.17 -25.35 16.06
CA GLU A 243 -4.45 -25.74 15.44
C GLU A 243 -5.65 -25.03 16.10
N ALA A 244 -5.72 -25.06 17.43
CA ALA A 244 -6.83 -24.48 18.17
C ALA A 244 -7.01 -22.97 17.89
N ALA A 245 -5.90 -22.20 17.86
CA ALA A 245 -5.94 -20.77 17.58
C ALA A 245 -6.36 -20.47 16.13
N ARG A 246 -5.92 -21.30 15.18
CA ARG A 246 -6.35 -21.18 13.77
C ARG A 246 -7.84 -21.45 13.61
N GLU A 247 -8.35 -22.47 14.28
CA GLU A 247 -9.77 -22.82 14.25
C GLU A 247 -10.64 -21.71 14.89
N GLU A 248 -10.18 -21.13 16.00
CA GLU A 248 -10.85 -19.98 16.63
C GLU A 248 -10.97 -18.79 15.68
N VAL A 249 -9.86 -18.41 14.99
CA VAL A 249 -9.88 -17.33 13.99
C VAL A 249 -10.84 -17.66 12.85
N ARG A 250 -10.79 -18.88 12.32
CA ARG A 250 -11.70 -19.36 11.27
C ARG A 250 -13.15 -19.21 11.68
N LYS A 251 -13.50 -19.72 12.85
CA LYS A 251 -14.86 -19.72 13.40
C LYS A 251 -15.38 -18.29 13.60
N ARG A 252 -14.58 -17.42 14.20
CA ARG A 252 -14.93 -16.01 14.44
C ARG A 252 -15.26 -15.27 13.14
N VAL A 253 -14.52 -15.50 12.06
CA VAL A 253 -14.77 -14.88 10.75
C VAL A 253 -15.99 -15.51 10.07
N ALA A 254 -16.11 -16.83 10.10
CA ALA A 254 -17.23 -17.54 9.49
C ALA A 254 -18.58 -17.22 10.15
N GLU A 255 -18.60 -17.04 11.47
CA GLU A 255 -19.80 -16.64 12.23
C GLU A 255 -20.22 -15.19 11.96
N ALA A 256 -19.24 -14.28 11.81
CA ALA A 256 -19.51 -12.87 11.51
C ALA A 256 -19.99 -12.65 10.06
N PHE A 257 -19.55 -13.51 9.14
CA PHE A 257 -19.86 -13.41 7.70
C PHE A 257 -20.26 -14.78 7.13
N PRO A 258 -21.36 -15.39 7.57
CA PRO A 258 -21.69 -16.78 7.24
C PRO A 258 -21.93 -17.01 5.74
N GLU A 259 -22.52 -16.06 5.03
CA GLU A 259 -22.80 -16.18 3.59
C GLU A 259 -21.52 -16.10 2.73
N ASP A 260 -20.58 -15.22 3.09
CA ASP A 260 -19.39 -14.91 2.28
C ASP A 260 -18.15 -15.70 2.73
N PHE A 261 -18.01 -15.95 4.03
CA PHE A 261 -16.81 -16.55 4.63
C PHE A 261 -17.11 -17.80 5.49
N GLY A 262 -18.36 -18.32 5.47
CA GLY A 262 -18.73 -19.55 6.18
C GLY A 262 -17.87 -20.76 5.80
N GLY A 263 -17.45 -20.83 4.54
CA GLY A 263 -16.55 -21.84 4.01
C GLY A 263 -15.04 -21.49 4.11
N LEU A 264 -14.65 -20.55 4.97
CA LEU A 264 -13.25 -20.08 5.09
C LEU A 264 -12.30 -21.23 5.37
N ARG A 265 -11.27 -21.37 4.50
CA ARG A 265 -10.15 -22.28 4.69
C ARG A 265 -8.91 -21.54 5.12
N LEU A 266 -8.05 -22.20 5.92
CA LEU A 266 -6.76 -21.66 6.31
C LEU A 266 -5.64 -22.46 5.66
N GLN A 267 -4.58 -21.77 5.20
CA GLN A 267 -3.43 -22.40 4.58
C GLN A 267 -2.12 -21.70 4.98
N GLY A 268 -1.11 -22.50 5.33
CA GLY A 268 0.26 -22.02 5.50
C GLY A 268 0.99 -21.94 4.15
N LEU A 269 1.67 -20.81 3.88
CA LEU A 269 2.41 -20.57 2.63
C LEU A 269 3.82 -20.04 2.94
N GLU A 270 4.80 -20.43 2.15
CA GLU A 270 6.17 -19.89 2.24
C GLU A 270 6.23 -18.42 1.86
N LYS A 271 5.42 -17.99 0.88
CA LYS A 271 5.41 -16.61 0.40
C LYS A 271 3.99 -16.14 0.09
N LEU A 272 3.58 -15.04 0.72
CA LEU A 272 2.25 -14.43 0.52
C LEU A 272 2.18 -13.51 -0.71
N SER A 273 3.25 -12.72 -0.98
CA SER A 273 3.28 -11.79 -2.12
C SER A 273 3.33 -12.53 -3.46
N GLY A 274 2.71 -11.97 -4.51
CA GLY A 274 2.70 -12.56 -5.85
C GLY A 274 1.98 -13.92 -5.93
N TYR A 275 1.03 -14.19 -5.06
CA TYR A 275 0.30 -15.47 -5.03
C TYR A 275 -0.37 -15.77 -6.37
N TYR A 276 -1.16 -14.83 -6.90
CA TYR A 276 -1.88 -15.06 -8.15
C TYR A 276 -0.97 -15.12 -9.37
N ASP A 277 0.17 -14.45 -9.36
CA ASP A 277 1.17 -14.56 -10.43
C ASP A 277 1.69 -15.99 -10.52
N ARG A 278 2.00 -16.61 -9.37
CA ARG A 278 2.51 -18.00 -9.32
C ARG A 278 1.45 -19.03 -9.71
N VAL A 279 0.22 -18.93 -9.16
CA VAL A 279 -0.82 -19.94 -9.44
C VAL A 279 -1.42 -19.83 -10.83
N SER A 280 -1.29 -18.68 -11.49
CA SER A 280 -1.74 -18.46 -12.87
C SER A 280 -0.67 -18.78 -13.92
N GLY A 281 0.49 -19.30 -13.53
CA GLY A 281 1.59 -19.63 -14.44
C GLY A 281 2.27 -18.42 -15.09
N ASN A 282 2.13 -17.23 -14.52
CA ASN A 282 2.75 -15.97 -14.97
C ASN A 282 3.96 -15.61 -14.08
N VAL A 283 4.93 -16.50 -13.98
CA VAL A 283 6.23 -16.26 -13.33
C VAL A 283 7.29 -15.97 -14.36
#